data_e24d8d379d7beb06a88006f9ece170b3
#
_entry.id   e24d8d379d7beb06a88006f9ece170b3
#
_cell.length_a   1.000
_cell.length_b   1.000
_cell.length_c   1.000
_cell.angle_alpha   90.00
_cell.angle_beta   90.00
_cell.angle_gamma   90.00
#
_symmetry.space_group_name_H-M   'P 1'
#
loop_
_entity.id
_entity.type
_entity.pdbx_description
1 polymer ?
#
loop_
_entity_poly.entity_id
_entity_poly.type
_entity_poly.pdbx_seq_one_letter_code
_entity_poly.pdbx_strand_id
1 'polypeptide(L)'
;MDTVKHNGERIPQEQRDLISQRYKRITKAVNSEFWGVDSESAHSRYVGSYGRGTAIDTSDIDILVELPRDVYERHDALRGNGQSRLLQAVKNAILQTYPRSNVHADGQVVVIDFSDGMKFEVLPAFNL
;
A
#
# COMPACT_ATOMS: atom_id res chain seq x y z
N MET A 1 16.87 23.41 -18.69
CA MET A 1 16.50 23.35 -18.35
C MET A 1 15.72 23.22 -18.10
N ASP A 2 15.86 23.02 -17.83
CA ASP A 2 15.19 22.90 -17.50
C ASP A 2 14.52 23.09 -16.93
N THR A 3 14.41 23.20 -16.83
CA THR A 3 13.92 23.46 -16.31
C THR A 3 13.14 23.58 -15.75
N VAL A 4 12.98 23.75 -15.85
CA VAL A 4 12.28 23.84 -15.34
C VAL A 4 11.54 23.76 -15.06
N LYS A 5 11.55 23.84 -15.40
CA LYS A 5 10.82 23.57 -14.98
C LYS A 5 9.97 23.19 -14.48
N HIS A 6 9.58 23.37 -14.57
CA HIS A 6 8.69 22.71 -13.85
C HIS A 6 9.16 22.03 -12.74
N ASN A 7 9.64 22.50 -12.07
CA ASN A 7 10.28 21.88 -11.02
C ASN A 7 9.40 21.35 -9.95
N GLY A 8 8.29 21.98 -9.64
CA GLY A 8 7.32 21.44 -8.71
C GLY A 8 6.72 20.13 -9.18
N GLU A 9 6.93 19.83 -10.43
CA GLU A 9 6.41 18.59 -11.00
C GLU A 9 7.35 17.43 -10.80
N ARG A 10 8.52 17.69 -10.25
CA ARG A 10 9.48 16.64 -10.06
C ARG A 10 9.59 16.29 -8.61
N ILE A 11 9.45 15.01 -8.35
CA ILE A 11 9.64 14.49 -7.00
C ILE A 11 11.12 14.26 -6.81
N PRO A 12 11.73 14.83 -5.76
CA PRO A 12 13.16 14.64 -5.49
C PRO A 12 13.52 13.16 -5.37
N GLN A 13 14.74 12.82 -5.78
CA GLN A 13 15.19 11.44 -5.79
C GLN A 13 15.14 10.81 -4.39
N GLU A 14 15.46 11.58 -3.36
CA GLU A 14 15.37 11.07 -1.99
C GLU A 14 13.96 10.62 -1.64
N GLN A 15 12.98 11.39 -2.09
CA GLN A 15 11.58 11.05 -1.84
C GLN A 15 11.18 9.81 -2.62
N ARG A 16 11.63 9.70 -3.86
CA ARG A 16 11.34 8.53 -4.67
C ARG A 16 11.93 7.29 -4.05
N ASP A 17 13.15 7.39 -3.54
CA ASP A 17 13.81 6.27 -2.91
C ASP A 17 13.08 5.83 -1.65
N LEU A 18 12.60 6.79 -0.87
CA LEU A 18 11.85 6.49 0.34
C LEU A 18 10.52 5.84 0.02
N ILE A 19 9.83 6.34 -1.01
CA ILE A 19 8.57 5.73 -1.45
C ILE A 19 8.82 4.31 -1.90
N SER A 20 9.86 4.09 -2.70
CA SER A 20 10.19 2.76 -3.19
C SER A 20 10.50 1.79 -2.05
N GLN A 21 11.27 2.25 -1.06
CA GLN A 21 11.62 1.42 0.08
C GLN A 21 10.37 1.02 0.87
N ARG A 22 9.49 1.98 1.12
CA ARG A 22 8.27 1.71 1.87
C ARG A 22 7.31 0.83 1.10
N TYR A 23 7.19 1.08 -0.21
CA TYR A 23 6.39 0.23 -1.10
C TYR A 23 6.85 -1.23 -1.03
N LYS A 24 8.15 -1.43 -1.13
CA LYS A 24 8.71 -2.79 -1.11
C LYS A 24 8.47 -3.47 0.21
N ARG A 25 8.61 -2.75 1.31
CA ARG A 25 8.40 -3.35 2.63
C ARG A 25 6.96 -3.69 2.89
N ILE A 26 6.04 -2.81 2.49
CA ILE A 26 4.61 -3.07 2.63
C ILE A 26 4.21 -4.26 1.76
N THR A 27 4.68 -4.28 0.51
CA THR A 27 4.38 -5.35 -0.43
C THR A 27 4.89 -6.69 0.10
N LYS A 28 6.11 -6.71 0.63
CA LYS A 28 6.67 -7.94 1.17
C LYS A 28 5.87 -8.44 2.37
N ALA A 29 5.45 -7.53 3.25
CA ALA A 29 4.66 -7.89 4.42
C ALA A 29 3.35 -8.56 4.00
N VAL A 30 2.66 -8.00 3.02
CA VAL A 30 1.40 -8.55 2.53
C VAL A 30 1.63 -9.88 1.82
N ASN A 31 2.65 -9.96 0.98
CA ASN A 31 2.96 -11.21 0.27
C ASN A 31 3.35 -12.33 1.22
N SER A 32 4.11 -12.02 2.24
CA SER A 32 4.53 -13.01 3.21
C SER A 32 3.33 -13.59 3.95
N GLU A 33 2.38 -12.73 4.30
CA GLU A 33 1.21 -13.16 5.06
C GLU A 33 0.21 -13.94 4.20
N PHE A 34 -0.06 -13.46 2.98
CA PHE A 34 -1.16 -14.00 2.19
C PHE A 34 -0.74 -14.95 1.09
N TRP A 35 0.46 -14.79 0.55
CA TRP A 35 0.96 -15.64 -0.54
C TRP A 35 2.06 -16.58 -0.09
N GLY A 36 2.63 -16.36 1.10
CA GLY A 36 3.72 -17.18 1.60
C GLY A 36 5.02 -17.00 0.83
N VAL A 37 5.22 -15.83 0.23
CA VAL A 37 6.43 -15.53 -0.54
C VAL A 37 7.04 -14.22 -0.07
N ASP A 38 8.33 -14.05 -0.32
CA ASP A 38 9.09 -12.87 0.12
C ASP A 38 9.24 -11.82 -0.97
N SER A 39 8.32 -11.76 -1.92
CA SER A 39 8.45 -10.83 -3.02
C SER A 39 8.17 -9.40 -2.57
N GLU A 40 8.99 -8.48 -3.04
CA GLU A 40 8.82 -7.05 -2.79
C GLU A 40 8.07 -6.34 -3.91
N SER A 41 7.66 -7.06 -4.94
CA SER A 41 7.03 -6.43 -6.10
C SER A 41 5.82 -7.20 -6.62
N ALA A 42 5.74 -8.50 -6.40
CA ALA A 42 4.65 -9.30 -6.93
C ALA A 42 3.33 -8.93 -6.25
N HIS A 43 2.25 -9.00 -7.01
CA HIS A 43 0.88 -8.79 -6.49
C HIS A 43 0.65 -7.39 -5.93
N SER A 44 1.38 -6.40 -6.43
CA SER A 44 1.30 -5.05 -5.92
C SER A 44 1.62 -4.06 -7.02
N ARG A 45 1.03 -2.87 -6.96
CA ARG A 45 1.38 -1.81 -7.89
C ARG A 45 0.91 -0.47 -7.35
N TYR A 46 1.60 0.58 -7.78
CA TYR A 46 1.16 1.94 -7.49
C TYR A 46 -0.11 2.23 -8.28
N VAL A 47 -1.03 2.94 -7.64
CA VAL A 47 -2.24 3.44 -8.29
C VAL A 47 -2.38 4.92 -7.93
N GLY A 48 -3.48 5.54 -8.34
CA GLY A 48 -3.69 6.94 -8.07
C GLY A 48 -2.70 7.81 -8.86
N SER A 49 -2.45 9.02 -8.38
CA SER A 49 -1.64 9.97 -9.14
C SER A 49 -0.17 9.55 -9.22
N TYR A 50 0.37 8.98 -8.17
CA TYR A 50 1.76 8.51 -8.21
C TYR A 50 1.92 7.38 -9.24
N GLY A 51 0.96 6.46 -9.27
CA GLY A 51 0.98 5.36 -10.24
C GLY A 51 0.87 5.84 -11.67
N ARG A 52 0.16 6.94 -11.90
CA ARG A 52 0.00 7.50 -13.24
C ARG A 52 1.15 8.43 -13.63
N GLY A 53 2.09 8.67 -12.74
CA GLY A 53 3.20 9.57 -13.02
C GLY A 53 2.82 11.04 -13.03
N THR A 54 1.69 11.38 -12.43
CA THR A 54 1.20 12.77 -12.40
C THR A 54 1.32 13.42 -11.03
N ALA A 55 1.84 12.68 -10.04
CA ALA A 55 1.95 13.22 -8.70
C ALA A 55 3.06 14.26 -8.61
N ILE A 56 2.75 15.36 -7.94
CA ILE A 56 3.74 16.39 -7.59
C ILE A 56 3.92 16.45 -6.08
N ASP A 57 3.09 15.73 -5.34
CA ASP A 57 3.09 15.68 -3.89
C ASP A 57 3.28 14.23 -3.47
N THR A 58 4.20 13.99 -2.57
CA THR A 58 4.54 12.65 -2.11
C THR A 58 3.92 12.32 -0.77
N SER A 59 3.01 13.16 -0.28
CA SER A 59 2.39 12.90 1.02
C SER A 59 1.42 11.73 0.98
N ASP A 60 0.77 11.49 -0.16
CA ASP A 60 -0.22 10.42 -0.29
C ASP A 60 0.17 9.48 -1.43
N ILE A 61 0.47 8.25 -1.09
CA ILE A 61 0.84 7.23 -2.06
C ILE A 61 -0.20 6.12 -2.00
N ASP A 62 -0.81 5.81 -3.13
CA ASP A 62 -1.81 4.76 -3.21
C ASP A 62 -1.22 3.52 -3.85
N ILE A 63 -1.40 2.37 -3.19
CA ILE A 63 -0.99 1.10 -3.79
C ILE A 63 -2.14 0.12 -3.73
N LEU A 64 -2.20 -0.74 -4.74
CA LEU A 64 -3.15 -1.82 -4.80
C LEU A 64 -2.40 -3.11 -4.54
N VAL A 65 -2.89 -3.93 -3.63
CA VAL A 65 -2.31 -5.24 -3.36
C VAL A 65 -3.33 -6.31 -3.71
N GLU A 66 -2.87 -7.30 -4.46
CA GLU A 66 -3.74 -8.39 -4.90
C GLU A 66 -3.62 -9.54 -3.92
N LEU A 67 -4.74 -10.04 -3.47
CA LEU A 67 -4.78 -11.13 -2.50
C LEU A 67 -5.25 -12.42 -3.16
N PRO A 68 -4.88 -13.59 -2.62
CA PRO A 68 -5.26 -14.86 -3.20
C PRO A 68 -6.77 -15.08 -3.14
N ARG A 69 -7.26 -15.86 -4.08
CA ARG A 69 -8.69 -16.16 -4.17
C ARG A 69 -9.25 -16.82 -2.92
N ASP A 70 -8.45 -17.68 -2.28
CA ASP A 70 -8.92 -18.36 -1.07
C ASP A 70 -9.17 -17.38 0.07
N VAL A 71 -8.44 -16.27 0.11
CA VAL A 71 -8.67 -15.22 1.09
C VAL A 71 -10.04 -14.58 0.84
N TYR A 72 -10.35 -14.30 -0.42
CA TYR A 72 -11.64 -13.75 -0.80
C TYR A 72 -12.76 -14.70 -0.37
N GLU A 73 -12.64 -15.96 -0.70
CA GLU A 73 -13.68 -16.95 -0.41
C GLU A 73 -13.89 -17.09 1.09
N ARG A 74 -12.82 -17.08 1.85
CA ARG A 74 -12.89 -17.20 3.29
C ARG A 74 -13.61 -16.03 3.94
N HIS A 75 -13.31 -14.82 3.46
CA HIS A 75 -13.91 -13.62 4.04
C HIS A 75 -15.32 -13.37 3.53
N ASP A 76 -15.59 -13.74 2.28
CA ASP A 76 -16.94 -13.63 1.73
C ASP A 76 -17.91 -14.53 2.50
N ALA A 77 -17.44 -15.70 2.90
CA ALA A 77 -18.27 -16.64 3.65
C ALA A 77 -18.64 -16.13 5.03
N LEU A 78 -17.92 -15.15 5.56
CA LEU A 78 -18.18 -14.61 6.89
C LEU A 78 -19.27 -13.56 6.92
N ARG A 79 -19.64 -13.02 5.79
CA ARG A 79 -20.73 -12.05 5.64
C ARG A 79 -20.78 -11.00 6.75
N GLY A 80 -21.36 -9.89 6.42
CA GLY A 80 -21.58 -8.82 7.39
C GLY A 80 -20.32 -8.09 7.81
N ASN A 81 -19.32 -8.81 8.33
CA ASN A 81 -18.07 -8.18 8.73
C ASN A 81 -16.85 -8.73 8.00
N GLY A 82 -17.07 -9.40 6.85
CA GLY A 82 -15.95 -9.94 6.07
C GLY A 82 -14.98 -8.90 5.61
N GLN A 83 -15.49 -7.75 5.12
CA GLN A 83 -14.65 -6.64 4.68
C GLN A 83 -13.80 -6.12 5.85
N SER A 84 -14.41 -5.92 6.99
CA SER A 84 -13.73 -5.42 8.17
C SER A 84 -12.63 -6.38 8.63
N ARG A 85 -12.91 -7.67 8.61
CA ARG A 85 -11.92 -8.68 8.99
C ARG A 85 -10.76 -8.74 8.02
N LEU A 86 -11.07 -8.57 6.72
CA LEU A 86 -10.03 -8.55 5.70
C LEU A 86 -9.07 -7.38 5.93
N LEU A 87 -9.63 -6.19 6.15
CA LEU A 87 -8.81 -5.02 6.41
C LEU A 87 -7.98 -5.18 7.67
N GLN A 88 -8.56 -5.81 8.70
CA GLN A 88 -7.82 -6.07 9.93
C GLN A 88 -6.66 -7.03 9.69
N ALA A 89 -6.85 -8.03 8.84
CA ALA A 89 -5.81 -8.99 8.53
C ALA A 89 -4.66 -8.30 7.76
N VAL A 90 -5.00 -7.44 6.81
CA VAL A 90 -3.99 -6.68 6.08
C VAL A 90 -3.24 -5.73 7.01
N LYS A 91 -3.97 -5.05 7.89
CA LYS A 91 -3.37 -4.17 8.88
C LYS A 91 -2.37 -4.93 9.75
N ASN A 92 -2.76 -6.10 10.24
CA ASN A 92 -1.89 -6.89 11.10
C ASN A 92 -0.63 -7.34 10.39
N ALA A 93 -0.74 -7.68 9.10
CA ALA A 93 0.42 -8.06 8.30
C ALA A 93 1.40 -6.90 8.20
N ILE A 94 0.89 -5.69 7.96
CA ILE A 94 1.72 -4.51 7.82
C ILE A 94 2.36 -4.13 9.16
N LEU A 95 1.63 -4.29 10.25
CA LEU A 95 2.14 -3.98 11.58
C LEU A 95 3.32 -4.85 11.98
N GLN A 96 3.48 -6.02 11.39
CA GLN A 96 4.67 -6.84 11.68
C GLN A 96 5.94 -6.17 11.21
N THR A 97 5.86 -5.38 10.15
CA THR A 97 7.01 -4.63 9.64
C THR A 97 7.11 -3.24 10.27
N TYR A 98 5.96 -2.64 10.52
CA TYR A 98 5.90 -1.28 11.05
C TYR A 98 5.10 -1.24 12.36
N PRO A 99 5.60 -1.89 13.42
CA PRO A 99 4.82 -2.03 14.66
C PRO A 99 4.57 -0.73 15.40
N ARG A 100 5.35 0.31 15.10
CA ARG A 100 5.20 1.61 15.77
C ARG A 100 4.54 2.66 14.91
N SER A 101 4.22 2.32 13.66
CA SER A 101 3.55 3.26 12.78
C SER A 101 2.07 3.26 13.06
N ASN A 102 1.43 4.37 12.71
CA ASN A 102 -0.02 4.47 12.83
C ASN A 102 -0.66 3.77 11.65
N VAL A 103 -1.12 2.55 11.85
CA VAL A 103 -1.74 1.74 10.81
C VAL A 103 -3.20 1.54 11.19
N HIS A 104 -4.11 1.91 10.32
CA HIS A 104 -5.54 1.80 10.62
C HIS A 104 -6.35 1.61 9.33
N ALA A 105 -7.54 1.03 9.49
CA ALA A 105 -8.47 0.89 8.37
C ALA A 105 -9.28 2.17 8.22
N ASP A 106 -9.54 2.54 6.97
CA ASP A 106 -10.35 3.72 6.65
C ASP A 106 -11.12 3.41 5.37
N GLY A 107 -12.42 3.20 5.51
CA GLY A 107 -13.24 2.81 4.37
C GLY A 107 -12.82 1.45 3.84
N GLN A 108 -12.29 1.43 2.64
CA GLN A 108 -11.90 0.18 1.98
C GLN A 108 -10.39 0.03 1.87
N VAL A 109 -9.64 0.86 2.58
CA VAL A 109 -8.18 0.82 2.50
C VAL A 109 -7.59 0.69 3.90
N VAL A 110 -6.32 0.29 3.95
CA VAL A 110 -5.53 0.33 5.16
C VAL A 110 -4.54 1.48 4.98
N VAL A 111 -4.53 2.38 5.96
CA VAL A 111 -3.70 3.59 5.92
C VAL A 111 -2.50 3.40 6.82
N ILE A 112 -1.31 3.73 6.32
CA ILE A 112 -0.10 3.80 7.14
C ILE A 112 0.35 5.26 7.16
N ASP A 113 0.25 5.89 8.34
CA ASP A 113 0.70 7.27 8.54
C ASP A 113 2.09 7.24 9.13
N PHE A 114 3.06 7.72 8.36
CA PHE A 114 4.43 7.80 8.84
C PHE A 114 4.65 9.13 9.55
N SER A 115 5.57 9.14 10.50
CA SER A 115 5.80 10.33 11.32
C SER A 115 6.34 11.51 10.54
N ASP A 116 6.89 11.29 9.36
CA ASP A 116 7.39 12.35 8.50
C ASP A 116 6.31 13.00 7.63
N GLY A 117 5.06 12.58 7.78
CA GLY A 117 3.95 13.15 7.04
C GLY A 117 3.55 12.37 5.80
N MET A 118 4.34 11.39 5.39
CA MET A 118 3.99 10.55 4.25
C MET A 118 2.93 9.54 4.67
N LYS A 119 1.98 9.27 3.77
CA LYS A 119 0.90 8.36 4.04
C LYS A 119 0.75 7.39 2.87
N PHE A 120 0.65 6.10 3.19
CA PHE A 120 0.32 5.09 2.19
C PHE A 120 -1.09 4.62 2.41
N GLU A 121 -1.85 4.49 1.31
CA GLU A 121 -3.17 3.88 1.35
C GLU A 121 -3.11 2.59 0.56
N VAL A 122 -3.38 1.49 1.25
CA VAL A 122 -3.25 0.15 0.69
C VAL A 122 -4.65 -0.38 0.40
N LEU A 123 -4.95 -0.61 -0.88
CA LEU A 123 -6.24 -1.10 -1.31
C LEU A 123 -6.14 -2.58 -1.62
N PRO A 124 -6.73 -3.45 -0.80
CA PRO A 124 -6.75 -4.89 -1.11
C PRO A 124 -7.72 -5.16 -2.25
N ALA A 125 -7.32 -6.03 -3.15
CA ALA A 125 -8.14 -6.41 -4.30
C ALA A 125 -7.98 -7.89 -4.57
N PHE A 126 -8.90 -8.44 -5.35
CA PHE A 126 -8.86 -9.84 -5.71
C PHE A 126 -8.91 -9.98 -7.22
N ASN A 127 -8.16 -10.92 -7.71
CA ASN A 127 -8.18 -11.24 -9.13
C ASN A 127 -9.09 -12.46 -9.29
N LEU A 128 -10.33 -12.17 -9.56
CA LEU A 128 -11.34 -13.22 -9.70
C LEU A 128 -11.56 -13.55 -11.17
#